data_c7ab55d4ac3d32ee8c97b63ad63a4c13
#
_entry.id   c7ab55d4ac3d32ee8c97b63ad63a4c13
#
_cell.length_a   1.000
_cell.length_b   1.000
_cell.length_c   1.000
_cell.angle_alpha   90.00
_cell.angle_beta   90.00
_cell.angle_gamma   90.00
#
_symmetry.space_group_name_H-M   'P 1'
#
loop_
_entity.id
_entity.type
_entity.pdbx_description
1 polymer ?
#
loop_
_entity_poly.entity_id
_entity_poly.type
_entity_poly.pdbx_seq_one_letter_code
_entity_poly.pdbx_strand_id
1 'polypeptide(L)'
;MSVVAFLLCILVITVTAIYLYRKLNPQGVLMLAGLVMLTFALILNVQPIIPDKSTGSVVFDLVKVVEETFIGNLSRAGLMIMTIGGYVAFMNHIKATNALVHISMKPLGFFRRYPYLAATVTIPIGQLLFITTPSAAGLGLLLVASVYPVLIGLGVSRLTALSVIAAATLFDQGPGSANTALAAELIDQTNVAYFITHQLPLVIPTTLVVMTLFYFNNRYFDKKEAARQSTENHETAEVPQTSTQPDIPLIFAMLPVLPLALLIIFSPYVGLFQPPIALNTTTTMLFSLFVSLVFVGCHIRNIRKTFDAFSSFWKGMGNVFGSVVTLIVAS
;
A
#
# COMPACT_ATOMS: atom_id res chain seq x y z
N MET A 1 23.48 -22.90 -20.24
CA MET A 1 22.31 -23.65 -19.76
C MET A 1 22.02 -24.80 -20.71
N SER A 2 21.85 -26.03 -20.20
CA SER A 2 21.44 -27.13 -21.05
C SER A 2 20.03 -26.87 -21.60
N VAL A 3 19.78 -27.21 -22.87
CA VAL A 3 18.45 -27.08 -23.51
C VAL A 3 17.37 -27.76 -22.67
N VAL A 4 17.71 -28.85 -22.01
CA VAL A 4 16.84 -29.59 -21.10
C VAL A 4 16.42 -28.74 -19.90
N ALA A 5 17.33 -28.01 -19.25
CA ALA A 5 17.00 -27.13 -18.10
C ALA A 5 16.04 -26.02 -18.53
N PHE A 6 16.26 -25.43 -19.70
CA PHE A 6 15.37 -24.40 -20.25
C PHE A 6 13.95 -24.91 -20.52
N LEU A 7 13.82 -26.09 -21.14
CA LEU A 7 12.52 -26.72 -21.42
C LEU A 7 11.78 -27.07 -20.11
N LEU A 8 12.50 -27.56 -19.10
CA LEU A 8 11.91 -27.85 -17.77
C LEU A 8 11.42 -26.59 -17.07
N CYS A 9 12.19 -25.49 -17.15
CA CYS A 9 11.72 -24.20 -16.60
C CYS A 9 10.42 -23.73 -17.27
N ILE A 10 10.34 -23.79 -18.61
CA ILE A 10 9.12 -23.44 -19.34
C ILE A 10 7.96 -24.34 -18.95
N LEU A 11 8.20 -25.64 -18.81
CA LEU A 11 7.16 -26.60 -18.40
C LEU A 11 6.63 -26.24 -17.00
N VAL A 12 7.51 -26.03 -16.00
CA VAL A 12 7.09 -25.69 -14.64
C VAL A 12 6.32 -24.36 -14.62
N ILE A 13 6.81 -23.33 -15.31
CA ILE A 13 6.14 -22.03 -15.41
C ILE A 13 4.74 -22.20 -16.03
N THR A 14 4.62 -22.97 -17.11
CA THR A 14 3.34 -23.19 -17.79
C THR A 14 2.34 -23.93 -16.89
N VAL A 15 2.78 -24.97 -16.19
CA VAL A 15 1.94 -25.73 -15.25
C VAL A 15 1.52 -24.84 -14.09
N THR A 16 2.44 -24.05 -13.54
CA THR A 16 2.16 -23.07 -12.48
C THR A 16 1.10 -22.06 -12.93
N ALA A 17 1.25 -21.49 -14.13
CA ALA A 17 0.28 -20.56 -14.70
C ALA A 17 -1.11 -21.19 -14.87
N ILE A 18 -1.19 -22.45 -15.34
CA ILE A 18 -2.45 -23.19 -15.47
C ILE A 18 -3.13 -23.38 -14.10
N TYR A 19 -2.38 -23.76 -13.07
CA TYR A 19 -2.92 -23.97 -11.73
C TYR A 19 -3.38 -22.66 -11.08
N LEU A 20 -2.63 -21.55 -11.26
CA LEU A 20 -3.06 -20.24 -10.84
C LEU A 20 -4.32 -19.77 -11.58
N TYR A 21 -4.41 -20.01 -12.88
CA TYR A 21 -5.62 -19.72 -13.66
C TYR A 21 -6.84 -20.51 -13.16
N ARG A 22 -6.65 -21.74 -12.71
CA ARG A 22 -7.69 -22.58 -12.08
C ARG A 22 -8.05 -22.15 -10.66
N LYS A 23 -7.52 -21.01 -10.18
CA LYS A 23 -7.78 -20.44 -8.85
C LYS A 23 -7.42 -21.36 -7.68
N LEU A 24 -6.43 -22.24 -7.86
CA LEU A 24 -5.83 -22.97 -6.74
C LEU A 24 -5.07 -22.00 -5.82
N ASN A 25 -4.84 -22.44 -4.58
CA ASN A 25 -4.12 -21.61 -3.60
C ASN A 25 -2.75 -21.20 -4.14
N PRO A 26 -2.50 -19.89 -4.38
CA PRO A 26 -1.26 -19.43 -5.03
C PRO A 26 -0.02 -19.75 -4.22
N GLN A 27 -0.09 -19.69 -2.90
CA GLN A 27 1.04 -19.97 -2.00
C GLN A 27 1.48 -21.45 -2.14
N GLY A 28 0.53 -22.38 -2.11
CA GLY A 28 0.81 -23.80 -2.28
C GLY A 28 1.36 -24.13 -3.67
N VAL A 29 0.78 -23.53 -4.72
CA VAL A 29 1.22 -23.74 -6.11
C VAL A 29 2.64 -23.24 -6.32
N LEU A 30 2.98 -22.03 -5.86
CA LEU A 30 4.30 -21.44 -6.01
C LEU A 30 5.36 -22.21 -5.21
N MET A 31 5.05 -22.56 -3.95
CA MET A 31 5.96 -23.35 -3.11
C MET A 31 6.30 -24.70 -3.72
N LEU A 32 5.29 -25.42 -4.23
CA LEU A 32 5.50 -26.71 -4.91
C LEU A 32 6.30 -26.53 -6.20
N ALA A 33 6.02 -25.49 -6.97
CA ALA A 33 6.77 -25.19 -8.20
C ALA A 33 8.25 -24.91 -7.89
N GLY A 34 8.54 -24.11 -6.84
CA GLY A 34 9.89 -23.84 -6.36
C GLY A 34 10.62 -25.12 -5.93
N LEU A 35 9.98 -25.98 -5.13
CA LEU A 35 10.58 -27.27 -4.71
C LEU A 35 10.86 -28.18 -5.90
N VAL A 36 9.96 -28.23 -6.90
CA VAL A 36 10.18 -29.00 -8.12
C VAL A 36 11.35 -28.44 -8.91
N MET A 37 11.47 -27.13 -9.05
CA MET A 37 12.61 -26.48 -9.73
C MET A 37 13.94 -26.75 -9.02
N LEU A 38 13.96 -26.65 -7.67
CA LEU A 38 15.14 -26.97 -6.86
C LEU A 38 15.55 -28.45 -7.03
N THR A 39 14.59 -29.35 -7.05
CA THR A 39 14.82 -30.79 -7.28
C THR A 39 15.43 -31.04 -8.67
N PHE A 40 14.90 -30.39 -9.71
CA PHE A 40 15.47 -30.48 -11.07
C PHE A 40 16.86 -29.88 -11.16
N ALA A 41 17.14 -28.76 -10.50
CA ALA A 41 18.45 -28.14 -10.46
C ALA A 41 19.50 -29.06 -9.83
N LEU A 42 19.11 -29.81 -8.80
CA LEU A 42 19.94 -30.85 -8.16
C LEU A 42 20.22 -32.03 -9.11
N ILE A 43 19.19 -32.60 -9.73
CA ILE A 43 19.31 -33.74 -10.64
C ILE A 43 20.19 -33.38 -11.86
N LEU A 44 20.03 -32.18 -12.39
CA LEU A 44 20.77 -31.69 -13.55
C LEU A 44 22.16 -31.17 -13.22
N ASN A 45 22.52 -31.13 -11.92
CA ASN A 45 23.83 -30.65 -11.43
C ASN A 45 24.17 -29.24 -11.95
N VAL A 46 23.15 -28.36 -12.06
CA VAL A 46 23.30 -27.01 -12.64
C VAL A 46 24.06 -26.09 -11.71
N GLN A 47 23.77 -26.18 -10.41
CA GLN A 47 24.50 -25.50 -9.32
C GLN A 47 24.32 -26.31 -8.03
N PRO A 48 25.35 -26.35 -7.14
CA PRO A 48 25.18 -26.92 -5.83
C PRO A 48 24.22 -26.03 -5.02
N ILE A 49 23.07 -26.58 -4.68
CA ILE A 49 22.12 -25.93 -3.75
C ILE A 49 22.61 -26.33 -2.36
N ILE A 50 23.44 -25.48 -1.77
CA ILE A 50 24.01 -25.72 -0.45
C ILE A 50 23.43 -24.65 0.47
N PRO A 51 22.68 -25.04 1.52
CA PRO A 51 22.28 -24.11 2.57
C PRO A 51 23.52 -23.62 3.33
N ASP A 52 23.42 -22.46 4.00
CA ASP A 52 24.51 -21.92 4.82
C ASP A 52 25.04 -22.93 5.83
N LYS A 53 24.15 -23.81 6.31
CA LYS A 53 24.48 -24.95 7.18
C LYS A 53 23.85 -26.23 6.66
N SER A 54 24.61 -27.07 5.97
CA SER A 54 24.11 -28.36 5.50
C SER A 54 23.69 -29.26 6.67
N THR A 55 22.58 -29.97 6.45
CA THR A 55 22.06 -30.98 7.42
C THR A 55 22.76 -32.32 7.28
N GLY A 56 23.66 -32.48 6.30
CA GLY A 56 24.31 -33.76 5.96
C GLY A 56 23.48 -34.67 5.06
N SER A 57 22.28 -34.25 4.64
CA SER A 57 21.41 -34.98 3.71
C SER A 57 20.83 -34.07 2.66
N VAL A 58 21.06 -34.41 1.38
CA VAL A 58 20.59 -33.62 0.24
C VAL A 58 19.10 -33.36 0.26
N VAL A 59 18.29 -34.33 0.70
CA VAL A 59 16.82 -34.18 0.76
C VAL A 59 16.41 -33.15 1.82
N PHE A 60 17.06 -33.18 2.99
CA PHE A 60 16.79 -32.21 4.05
C PHE A 60 17.38 -30.85 3.73
N ASP A 61 18.49 -30.77 2.99
CA ASP A 61 19.10 -29.52 2.55
C ASP A 61 18.17 -28.74 1.60
N LEU A 62 17.37 -29.40 0.75
CA LEU A 62 16.33 -28.75 -0.04
C LEU A 62 15.31 -28.00 0.82
N VAL A 63 14.84 -28.65 1.89
CA VAL A 63 13.89 -28.03 2.83
C VAL A 63 14.57 -26.93 3.65
N LYS A 64 15.85 -27.11 3.98
CA LYS A 64 16.65 -26.11 4.69
C LYS A 64 16.85 -24.84 3.88
N VAL A 65 17.05 -24.92 2.58
CA VAL A 65 17.12 -23.76 1.67
C VAL A 65 15.80 -22.98 1.69
N VAL A 66 14.66 -23.69 1.67
CA VAL A 66 13.34 -23.03 1.78
C VAL A 66 13.21 -22.30 3.13
N GLU A 67 13.64 -22.93 4.25
CA GLU A 67 13.65 -22.32 5.57
C GLU A 67 14.51 -21.03 5.60
N GLU A 68 15.74 -21.10 5.11
CA GLU A 68 16.67 -19.97 5.08
C GLU A 68 16.16 -18.82 4.21
N THR A 69 15.61 -19.12 3.04
CA THR A 69 14.97 -18.13 2.16
C THR A 69 13.78 -17.48 2.85
N PHE A 70 12.94 -18.30 3.51
CA PHE A 70 11.78 -17.78 4.24
C PHE A 70 12.19 -16.84 5.38
N ILE A 71 13.16 -17.25 6.20
CA ILE A 71 13.70 -16.44 7.32
C ILE A 71 14.30 -15.14 6.77
N GLY A 72 15.13 -15.23 5.73
CA GLY A 72 15.79 -14.08 5.12
C GLY A 72 14.78 -13.05 4.60
N ASN A 73 13.80 -13.47 3.85
CA ASN A 73 12.79 -12.58 3.27
C ASN A 73 11.80 -12.07 4.33
N LEU A 74 11.44 -12.90 5.33
CA LEU A 74 10.58 -12.47 6.43
C LEU A 74 11.26 -11.40 7.29
N SER A 75 12.54 -11.55 7.59
CA SER A 75 13.27 -10.59 8.42
C SER A 75 13.51 -9.24 7.72
N ARG A 76 13.64 -9.23 6.40
CA ARG A 76 13.85 -8.01 5.59
C ARG A 76 12.52 -7.39 5.16
N ALA A 77 12.02 -7.80 4.00
CA ALA A 77 10.81 -7.25 3.41
C ALA A 77 9.55 -7.58 4.23
N GLY A 78 9.44 -8.79 4.76
CA GLY A 78 8.27 -9.25 5.50
C GLY A 78 7.99 -8.42 6.75
N LEU A 79 9.02 -8.23 7.61
CA LEU A 79 8.89 -7.43 8.83
C LEU A 79 8.51 -5.98 8.51
N MET A 80 9.10 -5.41 7.46
CA MET A 80 8.80 -4.05 7.03
C MET A 80 7.34 -3.91 6.60
N ILE A 81 6.85 -4.80 5.73
CA ILE A 81 5.45 -4.78 5.25
C ILE A 81 4.47 -4.96 6.41
N MET A 82 4.77 -5.90 7.33
CA MET A 82 3.93 -6.12 8.52
C MET A 82 3.91 -4.89 9.42
N THR A 83 5.04 -4.24 9.64
CA THR A 83 5.14 -3.04 10.47
C THR A 83 4.35 -1.87 9.85
N ILE A 84 4.41 -1.69 8.52
CA ILE A 84 3.60 -0.71 7.79
C ILE A 84 2.11 -1.01 7.98
N GLY A 85 1.67 -2.26 7.74
CA GLY A 85 0.28 -2.67 7.92
C GLY A 85 -0.23 -2.49 9.35
N GLY A 86 0.61 -2.79 10.32
CA GLY A 86 0.32 -2.55 11.74
C GLY A 86 0.15 -1.08 12.06
N TYR A 87 1.07 -0.22 11.60
CA TYR A 87 1.00 1.22 11.80
C TYR A 87 -0.26 1.83 11.19
N VAL A 88 -0.58 1.47 9.95
CA VAL A 88 -1.80 1.92 9.27
C VAL A 88 -3.06 1.49 10.03
N ALA A 89 -3.12 0.25 10.50
CA ALA A 89 -4.26 -0.24 11.29
C ALA A 89 -4.41 0.53 12.61
N PHE A 90 -3.29 0.84 13.28
CA PHE A 90 -3.29 1.67 14.49
C PHE A 90 -3.78 3.10 14.19
N MET A 91 -3.29 3.76 13.14
CA MET A 91 -3.72 5.09 12.72
C MET A 91 -5.22 5.14 12.40
N ASN A 92 -5.74 4.11 11.73
CA ASN A 92 -7.16 3.98 11.43
C ASN A 92 -7.99 3.77 12.71
N HIS A 93 -7.50 2.96 13.66
CA HIS A 93 -8.19 2.70 14.92
C HIS A 93 -8.34 3.97 15.76
N ILE A 94 -7.28 4.76 15.90
CA ILE A 94 -7.32 6.06 16.61
C ILE A 94 -7.96 7.17 15.76
N LYS A 95 -8.44 6.85 14.57
CA LYS A 95 -9.06 7.76 13.58
C LYS A 95 -8.14 8.92 13.14
N ALA A 96 -6.83 8.82 13.33
CA ALA A 96 -5.87 9.83 12.90
C ALA A 96 -5.88 10.02 11.38
N THR A 97 -6.06 8.94 10.62
CA THR A 97 -6.23 9.00 9.16
C THR A 97 -7.46 9.80 8.75
N ASN A 98 -8.57 9.69 9.52
CA ASN A 98 -9.79 10.49 9.26
C ASN A 98 -9.52 11.99 9.43
N ALA A 99 -8.78 12.38 10.48
CA ALA A 99 -8.39 13.77 10.70
C ALA A 99 -7.50 14.30 9.58
N LEU A 100 -6.56 13.49 9.10
CA LEU A 100 -5.68 13.83 7.97
C LEU A 100 -6.49 14.02 6.67
N VAL A 101 -7.39 13.08 6.35
CA VAL A 101 -8.28 13.18 5.18
C VAL A 101 -9.12 14.43 5.25
N HIS A 102 -9.72 14.72 6.42
CA HIS A 102 -10.55 15.92 6.59
C HIS A 102 -9.78 17.22 6.30
N ILE A 103 -8.54 17.35 6.82
CA ILE A 103 -7.70 18.52 6.55
C ILE A 103 -7.33 18.61 5.07
N SER A 104 -6.91 17.49 4.47
CA SER A 104 -6.45 17.44 3.09
C SER A 104 -7.55 17.71 2.07
N MET A 105 -8.82 17.54 2.45
CA MET A 105 -9.95 17.81 1.56
C MET A 105 -10.52 19.22 1.67
N LYS A 106 -10.09 20.03 2.64
CA LYS A 106 -10.53 21.45 2.75
C LYS A 106 -10.33 22.26 1.45
N PRO A 107 -9.22 22.10 0.69
CA PRO A 107 -9.01 22.83 -0.54
C PRO A 107 -10.07 22.57 -1.62
N LEU A 108 -10.79 21.44 -1.58
CA LEU A 108 -11.85 21.13 -2.56
C LEU A 108 -12.97 22.20 -2.55
N GLY A 109 -13.19 22.86 -1.42
CA GLY A 109 -14.14 23.96 -1.30
C GLY A 109 -13.86 25.15 -2.24
N PHE A 110 -12.59 25.40 -2.59
CA PHE A 110 -12.21 26.45 -3.53
C PHE A 110 -12.71 26.17 -4.97
N PHE A 111 -12.89 24.88 -5.31
CA PHE A 111 -13.35 24.45 -6.63
C PHE A 111 -14.88 24.31 -6.73
N ARG A 112 -15.63 24.82 -5.77
CA ARG A 112 -17.11 24.71 -5.73
C ARG A 112 -17.80 25.18 -7.03
N ARG A 113 -17.20 26.15 -7.73
CA ARG A 113 -17.71 26.66 -9.01
C ARG A 113 -17.47 25.70 -10.20
N TYR A 114 -16.51 24.76 -10.05
CA TYR A 114 -16.07 23.86 -11.11
C TYR A 114 -16.05 22.41 -10.61
N PRO A 115 -17.22 21.72 -10.58
CA PRO A 115 -17.34 20.40 -9.94
C PRO A 115 -16.39 19.34 -10.54
N TYR A 116 -16.19 19.34 -11.86
CA TYR A 116 -15.26 18.39 -12.50
C TYR A 116 -13.80 18.66 -12.15
N LEU A 117 -13.41 19.92 -11.93
CA LEU A 117 -12.08 20.24 -11.41
C LEU A 117 -11.92 19.79 -9.97
N ALA A 118 -12.93 20.00 -9.11
CA ALA A 118 -12.93 19.50 -7.75
C ALA A 118 -12.75 17.97 -7.72
N ALA A 119 -13.51 17.25 -8.53
CA ALA A 119 -13.38 15.81 -8.68
C ALA A 119 -11.97 15.41 -9.12
N THR A 120 -11.43 16.05 -10.16
CA THR A 120 -10.11 15.72 -10.71
C THR A 120 -8.97 16.01 -9.71
N VAL A 121 -9.04 17.11 -8.96
CA VAL A 121 -8.05 17.48 -7.93
C VAL A 121 -8.09 16.53 -6.74
N THR A 122 -9.17 15.80 -6.53
CA THR A 122 -9.23 14.71 -5.53
C THR A 122 -8.18 13.63 -5.78
N ILE A 123 -7.81 13.37 -7.05
CA ILE A 123 -6.83 12.32 -7.41
C ILE A 123 -5.46 12.61 -6.79
N PRO A 124 -4.76 13.73 -7.08
CA PRO A 124 -3.45 13.98 -6.49
C PRO A 124 -3.50 14.15 -4.97
N ILE A 125 -4.58 14.73 -4.42
CA ILE A 125 -4.72 14.83 -2.95
C ILE A 125 -4.81 13.43 -2.34
N GLY A 126 -5.62 12.54 -2.93
CA GLY A 126 -5.72 11.16 -2.48
C GLY A 126 -4.41 10.37 -2.63
N GLN A 127 -3.65 10.60 -3.70
CA GLN A 127 -2.31 10.01 -3.87
C GLN A 127 -1.33 10.48 -2.81
N LEU A 128 -1.35 11.77 -2.43
CA LEU A 128 -0.55 12.28 -1.31
C LEU A 128 -0.94 11.64 0.02
N LEU A 129 -2.24 11.44 0.25
CA LEU A 129 -2.74 10.70 1.41
C LEU A 129 -2.28 9.24 1.38
N PHE A 130 -2.24 8.62 0.20
CA PHE A 130 -1.81 7.24 0.04
C PHE A 130 -0.31 7.04 0.37
N ILE A 131 0.55 8.03 0.08
CA ILE A 131 1.97 8.01 0.50
C ILE A 131 2.10 7.91 2.03
N THR A 132 1.21 8.58 2.77
CA THR A 132 1.24 8.58 4.24
C THR A 132 0.50 7.39 4.87
N THR A 133 -0.47 6.84 4.15
CA THR A 133 -1.32 5.74 4.62
C THR A 133 -1.44 4.70 3.49
N PRO A 134 -0.40 3.88 3.26
CA PRO A 134 -0.33 2.96 2.12
C PRO A 134 -1.26 1.74 2.30
N SER A 135 -2.55 1.98 2.23
CA SER A 135 -3.61 0.98 2.29
C SER A 135 -4.74 1.38 1.34
N ALA A 136 -4.76 0.83 0.13
CA ALA A 136 -5.75 1.15 -0.90
C ALA A 136 -7.19 0.93 -0.41
N ALA A 137 -7.46 -0.21 0.22
CA ALA A 137 -8.79 -0.51 0.75
C ALA A 137 -9.17 0.42 1.92
N GLY A 138 -8.26 0.63 2.88
CA GLY A 138 -8.50 1.49 4.03
C GLY A 138 -8.73 2.95 3.63
N LEU A 139 -7.83 3.49 2.80
CA LEU A 139 -7.97 4.87 2.31
C LEU A 139 -9.17 5.01 1.37
N GLY A 140 -9.41 4.04 0.48
CA GLY A 140 -10.56 4.05 -0.42
C GLY A 140 -11.89 4.13 0.34
N LEU A 141 -12.10 3.31 1.37
CA LEU A 141 -13.28 3.36 2.23
C LEU A 141 -13.41 4.69 2.98
N LEU A 142 -12.29 5.23 3.47
CA LEU A 142 -12.27 6.55 4.11
C LEU A 142 -12.65 7.67 3.15
N LEU A 143 -12.13 7.66 1.93
CA LEU A 143 -12.47 8.64 0.90
C LEU A 143 -13.94 8.53 0.49
N VAL A 144 -14.49 7.31 0.39
CA VAL A 144 -15.92 7.10 0.16
C VAL A 144 -16.74 7.67 1.31
N ALA A 145 -16.34 7.46 2.56
CA ALA A 145 -17.10 7.96 3.71
C ALA A 145 -17.02 9.49 3.87
N SER A 146 -15.90 10.13 3.48
CA SER A 146 -15.62 11.54 3.77
C SER A 146 -15.68 12.44 2.53
N VAL A 147 -15.10 12.02 1.41
CA VAL A 147 -14.93 12.83 0.20
C VAL A 147 -16.12 12.68 -0.74
N TYR A 148 -16.67 11.48 -0.84
CA TYR A 148 -17.82 11.22 -1.71
C TYR A 148 -19.00 12.15 -1.41
N PRO A 149 -19.48 12.33 -0.14
CA PRO A 149 -20.55 13.28 0.15
C PRO A 149 -20.20 14.72 -0.21
N VAL A 150 -18.94 15.11 -0.04
CA VAL A 150 -18.46 16.45 -0.41
C VAL A 150 -18.55 16.67 -1.92
N LEU A 151 -18.07 15.71 -2.72
CA LEU A 151 -18.14 15.78 -4.17
C LEU A 151 -19.58 15.82 -4.68
N ILE A 152 -20.48 15.00 -4.12
CA ILE A 152 -21.91 15.04 -4.43
C ILE A 152 -22.51 16.42 -4.09
N GLY A 153 -22.17 16.97 -2.92
CA GLY A 153 -22.59 18.31 -2.50
C GLY A 153 -22.07 19.44 -3.39
N LEU A 154 -20.96 19.21 -4.12
CA LEU A 154 -20.42 20.11 -5.13
C LEU A 154 -21.09 19.94 -6.52
N GLY A 155 -22.03 19.00 -6.65
CA GLY A 155 -22.72 18.72 -7.93
C GLY A 155 -21.99 17.73 -8.84
N VAL A 156 -21.05 16.96 -8.31
CA VAL A 156 -20.38 15.87 -9.05
C VAL A 156 -21.30 14.64 -9.07
N SER A 157 -21.37 13.94 -10.21
CA SER A 157 -22.15 12.72 -10.32
C SER A 157 -21.61 11.60 -9.42
N ARG A 158 -22.46 10.62 -9.07
CA ARG A 158 -22.08 9.45 -8.26
C ARG A 158 -20.96 8.65 -8.92
N LEU A 159 -21.08 8.43 -10.22
CA LEU A 159 -20.10 7.68 -10.99
C LEU A 159 -18.74 8.38 -11.01
N THR A 160 -18.73 9.68 -11.30
CA THR A 160 -17.53 10.52 -11.30
C THR A 160 -16.89 10.57 -9.93
N ALA A 161 -17.67 10.74 -8.84
CA ALA A 161 -17.13 10.76 -7.49
C ALA A 161 -16.44 9.43 -7.11
N LEU A 162 -17.05 8.29 -7.40
CA LEU A 162 -16.46 6.98 -7.16
C LEU A 162 -15.24 6.72 -8.04
N SER A 163 -15.28 7.12 -9.30
CA SER A 163 -14.16 6.92 -10.24
C SER A 163 -12.90 7.66 -9.80
N VAL A 164 -13.00 8.91 -9.35
CA VAL A 164 -11.85 9.69 -8.89
C VAL A 164 -11.33 9.21 -7.53
N ILE A 165 -12.20 8.71 -6.66
CA ILE A 165 -11.79 8.08 -5.39
C ILE A 165 -10.99 6.79 -5.68
N ALA A 166 -11.44 5.96 -6.61
CA ALA A 166 -10.70 4.78 -7.05
C ALA A 166 -9.34 5.16 -7.67
N ALA A 167 -9.32 6.21 -8.51
CA ALA A 167 -8.09 6.72 -9.12
C ALA A 167 -7.11 7.32 -8.09
N ALA A 168 -7.59 7.83 -6.97
CA ALA A 168 -6.76 8.37 -5.89
C ALA A 168 -5.87 7.30 -5.23
N THR A 169 -6.25 6.04 -5.30
CA THR A 169 -5.47 4.90 -4.76
C THR A 169 -4.81 4.06 -5.86
N LEU A 170 -4.73 4.57 -7.09
CA LEU A 170 -4.21 3.82 -8.24
C LEU A 170 -2.71 3.53 -8.15
N PHE A 171 -1.93 4.47 -7.64
CA PHE A 171 -0.48 4.34 -7.55
C PHE A 171 -0.06 4.04 -6.11
N ASP A 172 0.40 2.82 -5.88
CA ASP A 172 1.04 2.44 -4.61
C ASP A 172 2.49 2.91 -4.62
N GLN A 173 2.70 4.09 -4.10
CA GLN A 173 3.96 4.82 -4.12
C GLN A 173 4.32 5.39 -2.76
N GLY A 174 5.59 5.76 -2.63
CA GLY A 174 6.12 6.41 -1.43
C GLY A 174 7.03 5.51 -0.60
N PRO A 175 7.90 6.10 0.23
CA PRO A 175 8.90 5.35 1.00
C PRO A 175 8.30 4.35 2.01
N GLY A 176 7.03 4.56 2.38
CA GLY A 176 6.29 3.68 3.28
C GLY A 176 5.47 2.59 2.57
N SER A 177 5.53 2.50 1.24
CA SER A 177 4.83 1.47 0.48
C SER A 177 5.60 0.15 0.47
N ALA A 178 4.88 -0.96 0.57
CA ALA A 178 5.46 -2.30 0.48
C ALA A 178 6.07 -2.57 -0.91
N ASN A 179 5.41 -2.12 -1.97
CA ASN A 179 5.90 -2.29 -3.34
C ASN A 179 7.17 -1.47 -3.59
N THR A 180 7.24 -0.23 -3.06
CA THR A 180 8.45 0.60 -3.10
C THR A 180 9.60 -0.10 -2.37
N ALA A 181 9.32 -0.67 -1.23
CA ALA A 181 10.30 -1.35 -0.41
C ALA A 181 10.92 -2.57 -1.13
N LEU A 182 10.08 -3.40 -1.74
CA LEU A 182 10.53 -4.55 -2.53
C LEU A 182 11.37 -4.13 -3.75
N ALA A 183 10.89 -3.13 -4.49
CA ALA A 183 11.61 -2.63 -5.66
C ALA A 183 12.96 -2.00 -5.29
N ALA A 184 13.01 -1.27 -4.18
CA ALA A 184 14.25 -0.68 -3.67
C ALA A 184 15.26 -1.75 -3.24
N GLU A 185 14.79 -2.82 -2.59
CA GLU A 185 15.62 -3.96 -2.18
C GLU A 185 16.24 -4.67 -3.38
N LEU A 186 15.49 -4.86 -4.48
CA LEU A 186 15.97 -5.53 -5.69
C LEU A 186 17.14 -4.80 -6.37
N ILE A 187 17.26 -3.48 -6.19
CA ILE A 187 18.32 -2.66 -6.77
C ILE A 187 19.30 -2.09 -5.72
N ASP A 188 19.24 -2.64 -4.51
CA ASP A 188 20.11 -2.28 -3.37
C ASP A 188 20.09 -0.77 -3.06
N GLN A 189 18.88 -0.17 -3.07
CA GLN A 189 18.67 1.23 -2.73
C GLN A 189 17.80 1.37 -1.46
N THR A 190 17.89 2.53 -0.81
CA THR A 190 16.94 2.87 0.25
C THR A 190 15.57 3.24 -0.36
N ASN A 191 14.48 2.98 0.37
CA ASN A 191 13.13 3.29 -0.10
C ASN A 191 12.96 4.77 -0.49
N VAL A 192 13.61 5.67 0.25
CA VAL A 192 13.57 7.12 -0.03
C VAL A 192 14.33 7.44 -1.34
N ALA A 193 15.51 6.84 -1.53
CA ALA A 193 16.29 7.01 -2.74
C ALA A 193 15.47 6.54 -3.96
N TYR A 194 14.93 5.33 -3.91
CA TYR A 194 14.11 4.76 -4.97
C TYR A 194 12.89 5.63 -5.29
N PHE A 195 12.19 6.10 -4.26
CA PHE A 195 11.03 6.97 -4.44
C PHE A 195 11.38 8.26 -5.18
N ILE A 196 12.46 8.95 -4.75
CA ILE A 196 12.86 10.23 -5.33
C ILE A 196 13.41 10.06 -6.75
N THR A 197 14.24 9.04 -6.98
CA THR A 197 14.97 8.89 -8.26
C THR A 197 14.17 8.19 -9.34
N HIS A 198 13.28 7.27 -8.98
CA HIS A 198 12.56 6.43 -9.95
C HIS A 198 11.04 6.65 -9.94
N GLN A 199 10.41 6.67 -8.76
CA GLN A 199 8.95 6.79 -8.70
C GLN A 199 8.47 8.21 -8.97
N LEU A 200 9.04 9.22 -8.30
CA LEU A 200 8.57 10.60 -8.39
C LEU A 200 8.61 11.16 -9.84
N PRO A 201 9.71 10.97 -10.61
CA PRO A 201 9.76 11.40 -12.01
C PRO A 201 8.73 10.73 -12.92
N LEU A 202 8.30 9.51 -12.58
CA LEU A 202 7.29 8.77 -13.34
C LEU A 202 5.87 9.16 -12.92
N VAL A 203 5.64 9.28 -11.62
CA VAL A 203 4.32 9.50 -11.04
C VAL A 203 3.77 10.89 -11.36
N ILE A 204 4.60 11.94 -11.31
CA ILE A 204 4.15 13.30 -11.59
C ILE A 204 3.54 13.41 -12.99
N PRO A 205 4.25 13.06 -14.09
CA PRO A 205 3.66 13.15 -15.42
C PRO A 205 2.48 12.18 -15.61
N THR A 206 2.56 10.97 -15.03
CA THR A 206 1.47 10.00 -15.14
C THR A 206 0.22 10.49 -14.41
N THR A 207 0.35 11.10 -13.24
CA THR A 207 -0.79 11.72 -12.51
C THR A 207 -1.43 12.83 -13.35
N LEU A 208 -0.65 13.68 -14.02
CA LEU A 208 -1.19 14.73 -14.88
C LEU A 208 -1.96 14.14 -16.08
N VAL A 209 -1.47 13.07 -16.68
CA VAL A 209 -2.17 12.35 -17.74
C VAL A 209 -3.47 11.75 -17.22
N VAL A 210 -3.43 11.06 -16.07
CA VAL A 210 -4.61 10.47 -15.43
C VAL A 210 -5.64 11.54 -15.09
N MET A 211 -5.23 12.67 -14.49
CA MET A 211 -6.13 13.80 -14.21
C MET A 211 -6.82 14.30 -15.47
N THR A 212 -6.06 14.49 -16.55
CA THR A 212 -6.58 14.96 -17.82
C THR A 212 -7.60 13.98 -18.40
N LEU A 213 -7.26 12.69 -18.42
CA LEU A 213 -8.15 11.65 -18.92
C LEU A 213 -9.44 11.55 -18.08
N PHE A 214 -9.33 11.59 -16.75
CA PHE A 214 -10.48 11.53 -15.85
C PHE A 214 -11.37 12.77 -16.00
N TYR A 215 -10.81 13.96 -16.17
CA TYR A 215 -11.58 15.17 -16.41
C TYR A 215 -12.45 15.06 -17.66
N PHE A 216 -11.88 14.65 -18.79
CA PHE A 216 -12.62 14.56 -20.05
C PHE A 216 -13.58 13.37 -20.07
N ASN A 217 -13.14 12.18 -19.59
CA ASN A 217 -13.98 10.99 -19.54
C ASN A 217 -15.19 11.19 -18.64
N ASN A 218 -15.00 11.68 -17.42
CA ASN A 218 -16.10 11.88 -16.50
C ASN A 218 -17.11 12.90 -17.04
N ARG A 219 -16.63 13.99 -17.63
CA ARG A 219 -17.50 14.96 -18.28
C ARG A 219 -18.28 14.38 -19.47
N TYR A 220 -17.65 13.49 -20.23
CA TYR A 220 -18.31 12.80 -21.35
C TYR A 220 -19.38 11.83 -20.86
N PHE A 221 -19.05 10.97 -19.92
CA PHE A 221 -19.96 9.96 -19.39
C PHE A 221 -21.13 10.59 -18.63
N ASP A 222 -20.90 11.62 -17.82
CA ASP A 222 -21.96 12.32 -17.10
C ASP A 222 -22.95 12.99 -18.06
N LYS A 223 -22.49 13.58 -19.17
CA LYS A 223 -23.36 14.11 -20.19
C LYS A 223 -24.20 13.02 -20.85
N LYS A 224 -23.60 11.86 -21.11
CA LYS A 224 -24.29 10.70 -21.72
C LYS A 224 -25.33 10.11 -20.75
N GLU A 225 -25.00 10.05 -19.47
CA GLU A 225 -25.91 9.59 -18.41
C GLU A 225 -27.11 10.54 -18.25
N ALA A 226 -26.87 11.85 -18.19
CA ALA A 226 -27.93 12.87 -18.12
C ALA A 226 -28.87 12.79 -19.32
N ALA A 227 -28.35 12.51 -20.52
CA ALA A 227 -29.16 12.31 -21.70
C ALA A 227 -30.01 11.02 -21.66
N ARG A 228 -29.56 9.98 -20.96
CA ARG A 228 -30.32 8.73 -20.72
C ARG A 228 -31.40 8.91 -19.66
N GLN A 229 -31.05 9.56 -18.53
CA GLN A 229 -32.00 9.76 -17.41
C GLN A 229 -33.17 10.68 -17.78
N SER A 230 -33.02 11.55 -18.74
CA SER A 230 -34.16 12.34 -19.30
C SER A 230 -35.19 11.47 -20.03
N THR A 231 -34.88 10.20 -20.29
CA THR A 231 -35.76 9.23 -20.98
C THR A 231 -36.37 8.18 -20.03
N GLU A 232 -35.82 8.00 -18.84
CA GLU A 232 -36.28 7.01 -17.84
C GLU A 232 -36.44 7.68 -16.48
N ASN A 233 -37.68 7.73 -15.96
CA ASN A 233 -37.96 8.14 -14.58
C ASN A 233 -37.41 7.10 -13.61
N HIS A 234 -36.23 7.31 -13.07
CA HIS A 234 -35.67 6.48 -12.00
C HIS A 234 -35.61 7.23 -10.67
N GLU A 235 -36.18 6.58 -9.67
CA GLU A 235 -36.17 6.98 -8.27
C GLU A 235 -34.75 7.26 -7.78
N THR A 236 -34.55 8.46 -7.26
CA THR A 236 -33.32 8.89 -6.58
C THR A 236 -33.22 8.17 -5.24
N ALA A 237 -32.41 7.13 -5.17
CA ALA A 237 -32.03 6.56 -3.88
C ALA A 237 -31.29 7.61 -3.04
N GLU A 238 -31.86 7.94 -1.89
CA GLU A 238 -31.27 8.88 -0.92
C GLU A 238 -29.90 8.35 -0.44
N VAL A 239 -28.88 9.15 -0.62
CA VAL A 239 -27.55 8.90 -0.07
C VAL A 239 -27.59 9.30 1.41
N PRO A 240 -27.19 8.41 2.34
CA PRO A 240 -27.07 8.79 3.74
C PRO A 240 -26.08 9.95 3.86
N GLN A 241 -26.55 11.12 4.25
CA GLN A 241 -25.69 12.25 4.60
C GLN A 241 -25.05 12.00 5.97
N THR A 242 -24.01 11.21 5.98
CA THR A 242 -23.13 11.10 7.15
C THR A 242 -21.97 12.05 6.97
N SER A 243 -22.21 13.34 7.07
CA SER A 243 -21.19 14.33 7.35
C SER A 243 -20.78 14.19 8.81
N THR A 244 -20.08 13.13 9.15
CA THR A 244 -19.47 13.00 10.48
C THR A 244 -18.23 13.89 10.48
N GLN A 245 -18.36 15.08 11.07
CA GLN A 245 -17.20 15.82 11.55
C GLN A 245 -16.39 14.84 12.44
N PRO A 246 -15.09 14.72 12.25
CA PRO A 246 -14.31 13.87 13.12
C PRO A 246 -14.35 14.46 14.54
N ASP A 247 -14.89 13.71 15.51
CA ASP A 247 -14.87 14.01 16.95
C ASP A 247 -13.45 14.02 17.53
N ILE A 248 -12.43 14.23 16.70
CA ILE A 248 -11.03 14.07 17.03
C ILE A 248 -10.30 15.37 16.75
N PRO A 249 -9.42 15.82 17.67
CA PRO A 249 -8.59 16.99 17.47
C PRO A 249 -7.78 16.87 16.17
N LEU A 250 -7.75 17.92 15.37
CA LEU A 250 -7.04 17.98 14.09
C LEU A 250 -5.53 17.70 14.23
N ILE A 251 -4.97 17.84 15.43
CA ILE A 251 -3.57 17.53 15.71
C ILE A 251 -3.23 16.05 15.47
N PHE A 252 -4.20 15.14 15.58
CA PHE A 252 -4.02 13.72 15.26
C PHE A 252 -3.65 13.50 13.79
N ALA A 253 -3.96 14.43 12.90
CA ALA A 253 -3.59 14.34 11.48
C ALA A 253 -2.07 14.36 11.24
N MET A 254 -1.27 14.82 12.20
CA MET A 254 0.19 14.79 12.09
C MET A 254 0.77 13.38 12.27
N LEU A 255 0.07 12.51 13.01
CA LEU A 255 0.59 11.18 13.32
C LEU A 255 0.80 10.29 12.08
N PRO A 256 -0.13 10.16 11.11
CA PRO A 256 0.12 9.38 9.90
C PRO A 256 1.25 9.95 9.02
N VAL A 257 1.53 11.25 9.11
CA VAL A 257 2.59 11.93 8.35
C VAL A 257 3.96 11.74 9.00
N LEU A 258 4.01 11.45 10.30
CA LEU A 258 5.24 11.39 11.10
C LEU A 258 6.30 10.43 10.53
N PRO A 259 6.00 9.17 10.13
CA PRO A 259 7.01 8.28 9.58
C PRO A 259 7.63 8.83 8.29
N LEU A 260 6.80 9.40 7.41
CA LEU A 260 7.26 10.01 6.16
C LEU A 260 8.16 11.21 6.43
N ALA A 261 7.75 12.08 7.34
CA ALA A 261 8.53 13.25 7.74
C ALA A 261 9.90 12.84 8.30
N LEU A 262 9.96 11.84 9.18
CA LEU A 262 11.21 11.32 9.73
C LEU A 262 12.10 10.71 8.64
N LEU A 263 11.55 9.90 7.74
CA LEU A 263 12.31 9.31 6.62
C LEU A 263 12.94 10.37 5.73
N ILE A 264 12.23 11.47 5.46
CA ILE A 264 12.74 12.58 4.63
C ILE A 264 13.77 13.39 5.40
N ILE A 265 13.47 13.82 6.63
CA ILE A 265 14.35 14.67 7.44
C ILE A 265 15.70 14.02 7.71
N PHE A 266 15.71 12.72 8.02
CA PHE A 266 16.92 11.95 8.29
C PHE A 266 17.54 11.34 7.02
N SER A 267 16.95 11.57 5.84
CA SER A 267 17.51 11.13 4.57
C SER A 267 18.82 11.85 4.26
N PRO A 268 19.79 11.15 3.64
CA PRO A 268 21.01 11.75 3.13
C PRO A 268 20.77 12.92 2.15
N TYR A 269 19.60 12.95 1.50
CA TYR A 269 19.22 14.02 0.56
C TYR A 269 19.01 15.39 1.24
N VAL A 270 18.58 15.39 2.50
CA VAL A 270 18.35 16.64 3.26
C VAL A 270 19.63 17.10 3.95
N GLY A 271 20.52 16.18 4.31
CA GLY A 271 21.86 16.47 4.82
C GLY A 271 21.91 17.25 6.14
N LEU A 272 20.84 17.19 6.97
CA LEU A 272 20.75 17.94 8.24
C LEU A 272 21.69 17.41 9.33
N PHE A 273 22.11 16.14 9.23
CA PHE A 273 22.91 15.48 10.26
C PHE A 273 24.22 14.95 9.68
N GLN A 274 25.33 15.24 10.37
CA GLN A 274 26.65 14.72 10.04
C GLN A 274 27.29 14.12 11.30
N PRO A 275 27.56 12.80 11.35
CA PRO A 275 27.33 11.79 10.31
C PRO A 275 25.82 11.53 10.05
N PRO A 276 25.44 11.05 8.83
CA PRO A 276 24.05 10.83 8.50
C PRO A 276 23.44 9.72 9.38
N ILE A 277 22.21 9.94 9.87
CA ILE A 277 21.49 8.96 10.66
C ILE A 277 20.73 8.05 9.67
N ALA A 278 21.17 6.80 9.55
CA ALA A 278 20.53 5.85 8.65
C ALA A 278 19.25 5.27 9.30
N LEU A 279 18.10 5.85 8.99
CA LEU A 279 16.79 5.29 9.37
C LEU A 279 16.24 4.43 8.24
N ASN A 280 15.92 3.17 8.57
CA ASN A 280 15.13 2.33 7.68
C ASN A 280 13.63 2.48 7.97
N THR A 281 12.79 2.02 7.04
CA THR A 281 11.32 2.16 7.14
C THR A 281 10.76 1.48 8.38
N THR A 282 11.24 0.28 8.72
CA THR A 282 10.78 -0.48 9.90
C THR A 282 11.04 0.29 11.19
N THR A 283 12.29 0.76 11.39
CA THR A 283 12.68 1.53 12.57
C THR A 283 11.86 2.81 12.68
N THR A 284 11.68 3.51 11.56
CA THR A 284 10.90 4.77 11.52
C THR A 284 9.44 4.55 11.88
N MET A 285 8.82 3.50 11.34
CA MET A 285 7.43 3.15 11.64
C MET A 285 7.25 2.77 13.13
N LEU A 286 8.16 1.96 13.68
CA LEU A 286 8.13 1.58 15.10
C LEU A 286 8.35 2.79 16.01
N PHE A 287 9.32 3.64 15.69
CA PHE A 287 9.54 4.88 16.45
C PHE A 287 8.31 5.79 16.42
N SER A 288 7.73 5.98 15.24
CA SER A 288 6.50 6.76 15.07
C SER A 288 5.32 6.15 15.83
N LEU A 289 5.24 4.82 15.90
CA LEU A 289 4.24 4.13 16.70
C LEU A 289 4.38 4.45 18.20
N PHE A 290 5.61 4.39 18.74
CA PHE A 290 5.84 4.73 20.14
C PHE A 290 5.53 6.19 20.44
N VAL A 291 5.95 7.12 19.59
CA VAL A 291 5.60 8.55 19.72
C VAL A 291 4.08 8.73 19.70
N SER A 292 3.40 8.05 18.76
CA SER A 292 1.95 8.12 18.64
C SER A 292 1.24 7.52 19.86
N LEU A 293 1.75 6.43 20.44
CA LEU A 293 1.21 5.82 21.67
C LEU A 293 1.31 6.79 22.85
N VAL A 294 2.46 7.42 23.02
CA VAL A 294 2.65 8.43 24.09
C VAL A 294 1.69 9.58 23.89
N PHE A 295 1.57 10.10 22.67
CA PHE A 295 0.66 11.19 22.32
C PHE A 295 -0.80 10.83 22.61
N VAL A 296 -1.25 9.64 22.18
CA VAL A 296 -2.60 9.13 22.43
C VAL A 296 -2.83 8.93 23.93
N GLY A 297 -1.87 8.35 24.65
CA GLY A 297 -1.93 8.15 26.10
C GLY A 297 -2.09 9.45 26.87
N CYS A 298 -1.32 10.48 26.52
CA CYS A 298 -1.42 11.81 27.12
C CYS A 298 -2.77 12.48 26.83
N HIS A 299 -3.33 12.23 25.62
CA HIS A 299 -4.60 12.82 25.22
C HIS A 299 -5.83 12.12 25.84
N ILE A 300 -5.87 10.80 25.73
CA ILE A 300 -7.00 10.00 26.25
C ILE A 300 -6.98 9.88 27.78
N ARG A 301 -5.82 10.04 28.42
CA ARG A 301 -5.58 9.90 29.87
C ARG A 301 -6.15 8.60 30.47
N ASN A 302 -6.26 7.56 29.64
CA ASN A 302 -6.77 6.26 30.04
C ASN A 302 -5.84 5.17 29.48
N ILE A 303 -5.01 4.63 30.36
CA ILE A 303 -3.99 3.63 30.02
C ILE A 303 -4.63 2.41 29.32
N ARG A 304 -5.75 1.92 29.84
CA ARG A 304 -6.42 0.74 29.28
C ARG A 304 -6.84 0.95 27.83
N LYS A 305 -7.48 2.09 27.52
CA LYS A 305 -7.87 2.43 26.15
C LYS A 305 -6.65 2.61 25.22
N THR A 306 -5.55 3.12 25.73
CA THR A 306 -4.31 3.27 24.97
C THR A 306 -3.72 1.91 24.60
N PHE A 307 -3.69 0.95 25.55
CA PHE A 307 -3.22 -0.42 25.25
C PHE A 307 -4.20 -1.18 24.35
N ASP A 308 -5.50 -0.97 24.48
CA ASP A 308 -6.50 -1.53 23.57
C ASP A 308 -6.28 -0.98 22.13
N ALA A 309 -6.00 0.30 21.99
CA ALA A 309 -5.63 0.89 20.70
C ALA A 309 -4.35 0.26 20.14
N PHE A 310 -3.32 0.02 20.97
CA PHE A 310 -2.09 -0.64 20.57
C PHE A 310 -2.33 -2.07 20.05
N SER A 311 -3.33 -2.78 20.56
CA SER A 311 -3.68 -4.12 20.05
C SER A 311 -4.03 -4.11 18.55
N SER A 312 -4.52 -2.99 18.02
CA SER A 312 -4.83 -2.84 16.60
C SER A 312 -3.59 -2.90 15.70
N PHE A 313 -2.42 -2.50 16.21
CA PHE A 313 -1.14 -2.65 15.50
C PHE A 313 -0.83 -4.13 15.23
N TRP A 314 -0.92 -4.98 16.24
CA TRP A 314 -0.67 -6.42 16.09
C TRP A 314 -1.68 -7.10 15.16
N LYS A 315 -2.95 -6.70 15.26
CA LYS A 315 -3.99 -7.17 14.32
C LYS A 315 -3.67 -6.74 12.89
N GLY A 316 -3.22 -5.50 12.69
CA GLY A 316 -2.81 -4.99 11.40
C GLY A 316 -1.64 -5.76 10.80
N MET A 317 -0.61 -6.07 11.59
CA MET A 317 0.49 -6.95 11.17
C MET A 317 -0.02 -8.32 10.73
N GLY A 318 -0.92 -8.93 11.49
CA GLY A 318 -1.52 -10.22 11.17
C GLY A 318 -2.33 -10.19 9.87
N ASN A 319 -3.06 -9.12 9.61
CA ASN A 319 -3.90 -8.98 8.41
C ASN A 319 -3.08 -8.98 7.10
N VAL A 320 -1.86 -8.42 7.13
CA VAL A 320 -0.99 -8.38 5.95
C VAL A 320 -0.07 -9.59 5.84
N PHE A 321 0.00 -10.44 6.88
CA PHE A 321 0.89 -11.60 6.92
C PHE A 321 0.66 -12.56 5.73
N GLY A 322 -0.58 -12.81 5.35
CA GLY A 322 -0.92 -13.64 4.19
C GLY A 322 -0.31 -13.13 2.89
N SER A 323 -0.29 -11.82 2.68
CA SER A 323 0.35 -11.18 1.52
C SER A 323 1.87 -11.31 1.59
N VAL A 324 2.45 -11.16 2.79
CA VAL A 324 3.90 -11.35 3.02
C VAL A 324 4.31 -12.78 2.68
N VAL A 325 3.56 -13.78 3.15
CA VAL A 325 3.84 -15.19 2.84
C VAL A 325 3.77 -15.44 1.33
N THR A 326 2.78 -14.86 0.64
CA THR A 326 2.69 -15.01 -0.83
C THR A 326 3.90 -14.42 -1.54
N LEU A 327 4.38 -13.27 -1.10
CA LEU A 327 5.58 -12.62 -1.63
C LEU A 327 6.84 -13.47 -1.40
N ILE A 328 7.02 -13.99 -0.17
CA ILE A 328 8.18 -14.81 0.18
C ILE A 328 8.21 -16.11 -0.65
N VAL A 329 7.05 -16.71 -0.87
CA VAL A 329 6.96 -17.96 -1.65
C VAL A 329 7.12 -17.71 -3.15
N ALA A 330 6.88 -16.48 -3.62
CA ALA A 330 7.05 -16.09 -5.03
C ALA A 330 8.49 -15.70 -5.37
N SER A 331 9.31 -15.36 -4.37
CA SER A 331 10.72 -14.97 -4.52
C SER A 331 11.66 -16.17 -4.55
#